data_9ee2d2b15b1e4849b46a9baba9822cb7
#
_entry.id   9ee2d2b15b1e4849b46a9baba9822cb7
#
_cell.length_a   1.000
_cell.length_b   1.000
_cell.length_c   1.000
_cell.angle_alpha   90.00
_cell.angle_beta   90.00
_cell.angle_gamma   90.00
#
_symmetry.space_group_name_H-M   'P 1'
#
loop_
_entity.id
_entity.type
_entity.pdbx_description
1 polymer ?
#
loop_
_entity_poly.entity_id
_entity_poly.type
_entity_poly.pdbx_seq_one_letter_code
_entity_poly.pdbx_strand_id
1 'polypeptide(L)'
;MLFSSITFLFLFLPIMLAVYYIAPPQWKNLLLLAGSLIFYAWGEPVYIILMILSILLNYFCGMDIENKSENEAKAKRSLVFAITVNIVLLVFFKYFGFLVESTNTLFGISIPYRELALPIGISFYTFQEISYIVDVYRGKVKAQQSLVKYALYVSMFPQLVAGPIVCYGDIEKQLTARKISGRKLGQGAMLFIIGLAKKAVLANTMGKIFEQIASTSASSLTVLMAWLGCITYAFQIYFDFSGYSDMAIGLGRMFGFEFKKNFDVPYVSKSITEFWRRWHISLSSWFREYVYIPLGGNHVTISRNIVNLLIVWMLTGMWHGAAWNFIVWGIYYGVVLVLEKYVWGAIVDRWPSVLQHIYALVLVLVGWVFFFSPSLGAALRYLFAMVGGGAGFASKEVFFVILTHWLFYLLAVIGSTTIGSRLLRAILNVSENHTVRTVITQVVFFGMLAISVAYLIADTYNPFLYFRF
;
A
#
# COMPACT_ATOMS: atom_id res chain seq x y z
N MET A 1 4.29 -15.74 3.46
CA MET A 1 4.07 -15.58 4.93
C MET A 1 3.52 -14.18 5.19
N LEU A 2 2.60 -13.97 6.17
CA LEU A 2 2.08 -12.63 6.54
C LEU A 2 2.76 -12.14 7.82
N PHE A 3 2.98 -10.83 7.95
CA PHE A 3 3.54 -10.24 9.19
C PHE A 3 2.62 -10.44 10.41
N SER A 4 1.30 -10.51 10.19
CA SER A 4 0.28 -10.80 11.19
C SER A 4 0.02 -12.29 11.40
N SER A 5 0.91 -13.20 10.96
CA SER A 5 0.77 -14.62 11.26
C SER A 5 1.57 -15.01 12.51
N ILE A 6 1.03 -15.99 13.27
CA ILE A 6 1.68 -16.53 14.47
C ILE A 6 3.07 -17.11 14.13
N THR A 7 3.20 -17.79 12.98
CA THR A 7 4.48 -18.32 12.50
C THR A 7 5.51 -17.21 12.26
N PHE A 8 5.07 -16.07 11.70
CA PHE A 8 5.98 -14.93 11.50
C PHE A 8 6.41 -14.34 12.85
N LEU A 9 5.46 -14.08 13.74
CA LEU A 9 5.70 -13.38 15.01
C LEU A 9 6.58 -14.16 15.97
N PHE A 10 6.36 -15.48 16.09
CA PHE A 10 6.97 -16.30 17.14
C PHE A 10 8.06 -17.26 16.63
N LEU A 11 8.16 -17.45 15.32
CA LEU A 11 9.21 -18.31 14.76
C LEU A 11 10.16 -17.53 13.85
N PHE A 12 9.65 -17.00 12.74
CA PHE A 12 10.50 -16.39 11.71
C PHE A 12 11.21 -15.13 12.21
N LEU A 13 10.48 -14.15 12.74
CA LEU A 13 11.06 -12.88 13.17
C LEU A 13 12.06 -13.02 14.32
N PRO A 14 11.79 -13.78 15.41
CA PRO A 14 12.77 -13.98 16.47
C PRO A 14 14.06 -14.65 15.99
N ILE A 15 13.95 -15.70 15.15
CA ILE A 15 15.12 -16.38 14.59
C ILE A 15 15.92 -15.41 13.70
N MET A 16 15.25 -14.67 12.82
CA MET A 16 15.92 -13.71 11.94
C MET A 16 16.63 -12.60 12.72
N LEU A 17 16.00 -12.07 13.76
CA LEU A 17 16.64 -11.07 14.64
C LEU A 17 17.85 -11.66 15.36
N ALA A 18 17.71 -12.83 15.97
CA ALA A 18 18.81 -13.48 16.69
C ALA A 18 20.02 -13.71 15.77
N VAL A 19 19.81 -14.37 14.64
CA VAL A 19 20.88 -14.65 13.66
C VAL A 19 21.50 -13.35 13.13
N TYR A 20 20.68 -12.34 12.81
CA TYR A 20 21.16 -11.07 12.27
C TYR A 20 22.00 -10.26 13.28
N TYR A 21 21.63 -10.25 14.56
CA TYR A 21 22.36 -9.49 15.58
C TYR A 21 23.64 -10.18 16.03
N ILE A 22 23.68 -11.52 16.00
CA ILE A 22 24.90 -12.31 16.32
C ILE A 22 25.91 -12.26 15.16
N ALA A 23 25.43 -12.16 13.91
CA ALA A 23 26.29 -12.23 12.72
C ALA A 23 27.26 -11.06 12.59
N PRO A 24 28.49 -11.31 12.12
CA PRO A 24 29.44 -10.26 11.76
C PRO A 24 28.88 -9.33 10.68
N PRO A 25 29.30 -8.04 10.64
CA PRO A 25 28.75 -7.06 9.70
C PRO A 25 28.77 -7.46 8.23
N GLN A 26 29.81 -8.16 7.81
CA GLN A 26 30.00 -8.62 6.42
C GLN A 26 28.93 -9.62 5.94
N TRP A 27 28.36 -10.41 6.85
CA TRP A 27 27.36 -11.44 6.55
C TRP A 27 25.92 -10.93 6.62
N LYS A 28 25.69 -9.75 7.22
CA LYS A 28 24.34 -9.24 7.50
C LYS A 28 23.47 -9.09 6.25
N ASN A 29 24.03 -8.66 5.12
CA ASN A 29 23.28 -8.54 3.87
C ASN A 29 22.91 -9.92 3.30
N LEU A 30 23.85 -10.87 3.34
CA LEU A 30 23.60 -12.22 2.83
C LEU A 30 22.56 -12.95 3.68
N LEU A 31 22.64 -12.84 5.01
CA LEU A 31 21.65 -13.42 5.92
C LEU A 31 20.27 -12.84 5.74
N LEU A 32 20.19 -11.51 5.58
CA LEU A 32 18.92 -10.85 5.34
C LEU A 32 18.35 -11.20 3.97
N LEU A 33 19.20 -11.36 2.93
CA LEU A 33 18.79 -11.86 1.62
C LEU A 33 18.26 -13.31 1.73
N ALA A 34 19.00 -14.20 2.37
CA ALA A 34 18.56 -15.59 2.55
C ALA A 34 17.22 -15.67 3.28
N GLY A 35 17.06 -14.94 4.40
CA GLY A 35 15.79 -14.85 5.11
C GLY A 35 14.67 -14.27 4.26
N SER A 36 14.95 -13.28 3.41
CA SER A 36 13.95 -12.69 2.50
C SER A 36 13.49 -13.68 1.43
N LEU A 37 14.41 -14.44 0.87
CA LEU A 37 14.08 -15.49 -0.11
C LEU A 37 13.29 -16.62 0.55
N ILE A 38 13.63 -17.05 1.77
CA ILE A 38 12.85 -18.03 2.54
C ILE A 38 11.43 -17.49 2.83
N PHE A 39 11.32 -16.23 3.27
CA PHE A 39 10.04 -15.59 3.52
C PHE A 39 9.14 -15.58 2.28
N TYR A 40 9.71 -15.25 1.12
CA TYR A 40 8.99 -15.24 -0.15
C TYR A 40 8.61 -16.65 -0.61
N ALA A 41 9.56 -17.57 -0.62
CA ALA A 41 9.34 -18.96 -1.02
C ALA A 41 8.29 -19.70 -0.16
N TRP A 42 8.13 -19.29 1.11
CA TRP A 42 7.09 -19.85 1.98
C TRP A 42 5.67 -19.61 1.45
N GLY A 43 5.43 -18.48 0.81
CA GLY A 43 4.13 -18.15 0.20
C GLY A 43 4.06 -18.44 -1.29
N GLU A 44 5.20 -18.41 -1.98
CA GLU A 44 5.32 -18.48 -3.44
C GLU A 44 6.46 -19.43 -3.88
N PRO A 45 6.32 -20.73 -3.65
CA PRO A 45 7.41 -21.67 -3.89
C PRO A 45 7.82 -21.78 -5.36
N VAL A 46 6.92 -21.51 -6.31
CA VAL A 46 7.18 -21.54 -7.75
C VAL A 46 7.64 -20.18 -8.25
N TYR A 47 6.95 -19.10 -7.84
CA TYR A 47 7.22 -17.77 -8.36
C TYR A 47 8.48 -17.11 -7.80
N ILE A 48 9.14 -17.71 -6.81
CA ILE A 48 10.49 -17.29 -6.39
C ILE A 48 11.49 -17.36 -7.55
N ILE A 49 11.34 -18.33 -8.46
CA ILE A 49 12.19 -18.45 -9.65
C ILE A 49 12.01 -17.25 -10.56
N LEU A 50 10.76 -16.81 -10.77
CA LEU A 50 10.46 -15.62 -11.56
C LEU A 50 11.09 -14.36 -10.95
N MET A 51 10.99 -14.19 -9.63
CA MET A 51 11.61 -13.06 -8.93
C MET A 51 13.13 -13.07 -9.07
N ILE A 52 13.79 -14.25 -8.93
CA ILE A 52 15.24 -14.38 -9.11
C ILE A 52 15.63 -14.03 -10.55
N LEU A 53 14.90 -14.51 -11.55
CA LEU A 53 15.17 -14.18 -12.96
C LEU A 53 15.00 -12.69 -13.23
N SER A 54 13.97 -12.05 -12.66
CA SER A 54 13.76 -10.62 -12.77
C SER A 54 14.91 -9.81 -12.13
N ILE A 55 15.35 -10.22 -10.93
CA ILE A 55 16.52 -9.63 -10.26
C ILE A 55 17.78 -9.72 -11.14
N LEU A 56 18.06 -10.89 -11.70
CA LEU A 56 19.24 -11.08 -12.55
C LEU A 56 19.16 -10.22 -13.82
N LEU A 57 18.00 -10.22 -14.48
CA LEU A 57 17.77 -9.40 -15.67
C LEU A 57 18.07 -7.93 -15.39
N ASN A 58 17.41 -7.34 -14.37
CA ASN A 58 17.53 -5.92 -14.08
C ASN A 58 18.92 -5.54 -13.50
N TYR A 59 19.58 -6.46 -12.79
CA TYR A 59 20.97 -6.29 -12.38
C TYR A 59 21.91 -6.12 -13.58
N PHE A 60 21.85 -7.05 -14.56
CA PHE A 60 22.68 -6.97 -15.75
C PHE A 60 22.29 -5.80 -16.66
N CYS A 61 21.00 -5.50 -16.81
CA CYS A 61 20.57 -4.33 -17.56
C CYS A 61 21.06 -3.01 -16.94
N GLY A 62 21.04 -2.91 -15.60
CA GLY A 62 21.57 -1.72 -14.91
C GLY A 62 23.08 -1.52 -15.19
N MET A 63 23.87 -2.59 -15.11
CA MET A 63 25.29 -2.55 -15.44
C MET A 63 25.54 -2.21 -16.92
N ASP A 64 24.74 -2.77 -17.82
CA ASP A 64 24.85 -2.51 -19.26
C ASP A 64 24.49 -1.06 -19.61
N ILE A 65 23.49 -0.47 -18.94
CA ILE A 65 23.11 0.94 -19.09
C ILE A 65 24.26 1.85 -18.64
N GLU A 66 24.86 1.60 -17.47
CA GLU A 66 26.00 2.37 -16.95
C GLU A 66 27.21 2.27 -17.87
N ASN A 67 27.60 1.06 -18.29
CA ASN A 67 28.73 0.83 -19.19
C ASN A 67 28.58 1.50 -20.57
N LYS A 68 27.35 1.75 -20.99
CA LYS A 68 27.04 2.41 -22.26
C LYS A 68 26.68 3.89 -22.10
N SER A 69 26.85 4.47 -20.92
CA SER A 69 26.43 5.85 -20.60
C SER A 69 27.05 6.90 -21.53
N GLU A 70 28.24 6.67 -22.06
CA GLU A 70 28.89 7.55 -23.07
C GLU A 70 28.18 7.50 -24.44
N ASN A 71 27.41 6.46 -24.74
CA ASN A 71 26.62 6.32 -25.97
C ASN A 71 25.13 6.29 -25.64
N GLU A 72 24.51 7.48 -25.61
CA GLU A 72 23.10 7.63 -25.22
C GLU A 72 22.15 6.72 -25.99
N ALA A 73 22.35 6.51 -27.30
CA ALA A 73 21.50 5.66 -28.11
C ALA A 73 21.58 4.18 -27.68
N LYS A 74 22.76 3.68 -27.30
CA LYS A 74 22.95 2.33 -26.82
C LYS A 74 22.39 2.17 -25.41
N ALA A 75 22.65 3.10 -24.51
CA ALA A 75 22.09 3.10 -23.15
C ALA A 75 20.56 3.14 -23.18
N LYS A 76 19.97 3.97 -24.05
CA LYS A 76 18.52 4.06 -24.25
C LYS A 76 17.92 2.74 -24.76
N ARG A 77 18.58 2.03 -25.67
CA ARG A 77 18.11 0.69 -26.13
C ARG A 77 18.06 -0.31 -24.97
N SER A 78 19.09 -0.35 -24.14
CA SER A 78 19.13 -1.22 -22.96
C SER A 78 18.04 -0.85 -21.95
N LEU A 79 17.81 0.46 -21.72
CA LEU A 79 16.70 0.94 -20.88
C LEU A 79 15.33 0.49 -21.42
N VAL A 80 15.06 0.73 -22.70
CA VAL A 80 13.79 0.36 -23.33
C VAL A 80 13.58 -1.14 -23.28
N PHE A 81 14.61 -1.94 -23.56
CA PHE A 81 14.57 -3.40 -23.43
C PHE A 81 14.16 -3.82 -22.01
N ALA A 82 14.86 -3.32 -20.99
CA ALA A 82 14.58 -3.67 -19.60
C ALA A 82 13.16 -3.26 -19.17
N ILE A 83 12.72 -2.05 -19.49
CA ILE A 83 11.34 -1.59 -19.19
C ILE A 83 10.32 -2.48 -19.90
N THR A 84 10.54 -2.79 -21.18
CA THR A 84 9.62 -3.63 -21.96
C THR A 84 9.48 -5.01 -21.34
N VAL A 85 10.57 -5.68 -20.98
CA VAL A 85 10.50 -7.00 -20.34
C VAL A 85 9.75 -6.94 -19.01
N ASN A 86 10.04 -5.96 -18.15
CA ASN A 86 9.35 -5.78 -16.88
C ASN A 86 7.84 -5.57 -17.07
N ILE A 87 7.45 -4.71 -18.02
CA ILE A 87 6.03 -4.43 -18.32
C ILE A 87 5.36 -5.66 -18.92
N VAL A 88 6.00 -6.36 -19.86
CA VAL A 88 5.45 -7.58 -20.48
C VAL A 88 5.20 -8.65 -19.43
N LEU A 89 6.14 -8.88 -18.50
CA LEU A 89 5.95 -9.82 -17.41
C LEU A 89 4.76 -9.42 -16.52
N LEU A 90 4.69 -8.14 -16.13
CA LEU A 90 3.57 -7.64 -15.33
C LEU A 90 2.23 -7.79 -16.06
N VAL A 91 2.16 -7.41 -17.33
CA VAL A 91 0.95 -7.51 -18.16
C VAL A 91 0.55 -8.97 -18.34
N PHE A 92 1.49 -9.86 -18.58
CA PHE A 92 1.21 -11.28 -18.74
C PHE A 92 0.55 -11.89 -17.49
N PHE A 93 1.13 -11.70 -16.33
CA PHE A 93 0.59 -12.29 -15.11
C PHE A 93 -0.66 -11.58 -14.56
N LYS A 94 -0.75 -10.27 -14.73
CA LYS A 94 -1.83 -9.48 -14.12
C LYS A 94 -3.00 -9.24 -15.05
N TYR A 95 -2.77 -9.03 -16.35
CA TYR A 95 -3.81 -8.52 -17.25
C TYR A 95 -4.24 -9.52 -18.34
N PHE A 96 -3.51 -10.62 -18.51
CA PHE A 96 -3.84 -11.57 -19.59
C PHE A 96 -5.28 -12.08 -19.51
N GLY A 97 -5.71 -12.57 -18.33
CA GLY A 97 -7.09 -13.03 -18.11
C GLY A 97 -8.13 -11.94 -18.37
N PHE A 98 -7.90 -10.75 -17.84
CA PHE A 98 -8.78 -9.60 -18.04
C PHE A 98 -8.91 -9.19 -19.51
N LEU A 99 -7.82 -9.22 -20.27
CA LEU A 99 -7.83 -8.90 -21.70
C LEU A 99 -8.63 -9.95 -22.49
N VAL A 100 -8.43 -11.23 -22.21
CA VAL A 100 -9.17 -12.31 -22.87
C VAL A 100 -10.66 -12.24 -22.53
N GLU A 101 -11.01 -12.06 -21.25
CA GLU A 101 -12.40 -11.95 -20.81
C GLU A 101 -13.11 -10.72 -21.42
N SER A 102 -12.42 -9.57 -21.43
CA SER A 102 -12.95 -8.36 -22.06
C SER A 102 -13.15 -8.54 -23.56
N THR A 103 -12.23 -9.23 -24.24
CA THR A 103 -12.33 -9.55 -25.67
C THR A 103 -13.50 -10.51 -25.94
N ASN A 104 -13.62 -11.57 -25.14
CA ASN A 104 -14.72 -12.52 -25.22
C ASN A 104 -16.08 -11.82 -25.07
N THR A 105 -16.19 -10.95 -24.08
CA THR A 105 -17.43 -10.18 -23.82
C THR A 105 -17.75 -9.21 -24.94
N LEU A 106 -16.74 -8.48 -25.47
CA LEU A 106 -16.94 -7.45 -26.49
C LEU A 106 -17.36 -8.05 -27.86
N PHE A 107 -16.74 -9.18 -28.24
CA PHE A 107 -16.94 -9.78 -29.54
C PHE A 107 -17.89 -11.00 -29.53
N GLY A 108 -18.40 -11.40 -28.35
CA GLY A 108 -19.27 -12.57 -28.21
C GLY A 108 -18.59 -13.90 -28.57
N ILE A 109 -17.26 -13.99 -28.35
CA ILE A 109 -16.43 -15.17 -28.64
C ILE A 109 -16.04 -15.87 -27.33
N SER A 110 -15.50 -17.09 -27.44
CA SER A 110 -15.08 -17.89 -26.26
C SER A 110 -13.66 -18.39 -26.45
N ILE A 111 -12.69 -17.49 -26.32
CA ILE A 111 -11.27 -17.86 -26.30
C ILE A 111 -11.00 -18.56 -24.96
N PRO A 112 -10.60 -19.84 -24.98
CA PRO A 112 -10.25 -20.52 -23.73
C PRO A 112 -8.93 -19.99 -23.18
N TYR A 113 -8.87 -19.74 -21.87
CA TYR A 113 -7.63 -19.38 -21.19
C TYR A 113 -7.60 -20.01 -19.79
N ARG A 114 -6.40 -20.19 -19.28
CA ARG A 114 -6.19 -20.61 -17.90
C ARG A 114 -5.84 -19.40 -17.06
N GLU A 115 -6.58 -19.17 -16.00
CA GLU A 115 -6.21 -18.16 -15.01
C GLU A 115 -4.86 -18.53 -14.38
N LEU A 116 -3.93 -17.58 -14.48
CA LEU A 116 -2.64 -17.68 -13.80
C LEU A 116 -2.76 -17.02 -12.44
N ALA A 117 -2.29 -17.68 -11.40
CA ALA A 117 -2.18 -17.04 -10.10
C ALA A 117 -1.20 -15.85 -10.19
N LEU A 118 -1.62 -14.69 -9.68
CA LEU A 118 -0.78 -13.51 -9.68
C LEU A 118 0.38 -13.69 -8.67
N PRO A 119 1.66 -13.63 -9.11
CA PRO A 119 2.78 -13.72 -8.17
C PRO A 119 2.72 -12.59 -7.13
N ILE A 120 2.72 -12.95 -5.85
CA ILE A 120 2.65 -11.97 -4.77
C ILE A 120 3.79 -10.96 -4.89
N GLY A 121 3.46 -9.67 -4.84
CA GLY A 121 4.43 -8.58 -4.89
C GLY A 121 4.98 -8.24 -6.27
N ILE A 122 4.56 -8.91 -7.36
CA ILE A 122 5.07 -8.63 -8.72
C ILE A 122 4.93 -7.15 -9.09
N SER A 123 3.82 -6.51 -8.75
CA SER A 123 3.60 -5.08 -9.02
C SER A 123 4.58 -4.18 -8.24
N PHE A 124 4.98 -4.58 -7.02
CA PHE A 124 5.88 -3.82 -6.17
C PHE A 124 7.33 -3.95 -6.64
N TYR A 125 7.84 -5.19 -6.80
CA TYR A 125 9.23 -5.34 -7.23
C TYR A 125 9.47 -4.88 -8.66
N THR A 126 8.48 -5.03 -9.57
CA THR A 126 8.56 -4.44 -10.91
C THR A 126 8.73 -2.92 -10.87
N PHE A 127 8.00 -2.22 -10.01
CA PHE A 127 8.16 -0.77 -9.84
C PHE A 127 9.52 -0.39 -9.23
N GLN A 128 10.02 -1.17 -8.28
CA GLN A 128 11.36 -0.98 -7.73
C GLN A 128 12.43 -1.15 -8.81
N GLU A 129 12.35 -2.20 -9.62
CA GLU A 129 13.30 -2.52 -10.68
C GLU A 129 13.25 -1.48 -11.81
N ILE A 130 12.05 -1.06 -12.25
CA ILE A 130 11.90 0.01 -13.23
C ILE A 130 12.51 1.32 -12.70
N SER A 131 12.23 1.69 -11.44
CA SER A 131 12.80 2.90 -10.86
C SER A 131 14.33 2.86 -10.82
N TYR A 132 14.90 1.70 -10.48
CA TYR A 132 16.35 1.53 -10.44
C TYR A 132 17.00 1.72 -11.81
N ILE A 133 16.53 1.02 -12.86
CA ILE A 133 17.11 1.15 -14.21
C ILE A 133 16.93 2.53 -14.80
N VAL A 134 15.80 3.20 -14.53
CA VAL A 134 15.56 4.60 -14.94
C VAL A 134 16.51 5.55 -14.21
N ASP A 135 16.73 5.37 -12.90
CA ASP A 135 17.61 6.22 -12.12
C ASP A 135 19.09 6.00 -12.49
N VAL A 136 19.51 4.78 -12.86
CA VAL A 136 20.84 4.52 -13.44
C VAL A 136 20.99 5.24 -14.79
N TYR A 137 20.00 5.13 -15.69
CA TYR A 137 20.03 5.81 -16.99
C TYR A 137 20.09 7.34 -16.85
N ARG A 138 19.38 7.89 -15.86
CA ARG A 138 19.41 9.35 -15.57
C ARG A 138 20.70 9.80 -14.86
N GLY A 139 21.59 8.90 -14.49
CA GLY A 139 22.79 9.18 -13.69
C GLY A 139 22.52 9.60 -12.25
N LYS A 140 21.30 9.39 -11.74
CA LYS A 140 20.95 9.69 -10.34
C LYS A 140 21.60 8.74 -9.35
N VAL A 141 21.80 7.49 -9.75
CA VAL A 141 22.48 6.45 -8.98
C VAL A 141 23.42 5.68 -9.90
N LYS A 142 24.46 5.08 -9.33
CA LYS A 142 25.35 4.15 -10.05
C LYS A 142 24.77 2.75 -10.07
N ALA A 143 25.08 1.97 -11.10
CA ALA A 143 24.69 0.58 -11.14
C ALA A 143 25.35 -0.18 -9.98
N GLN A 144 24.55 -1.01 -9.28
CA GLN A 144 25.03 -1.79 -8.14
C GLN A 144 25.91 -2.93 -8.62
N GLN A 145 27.20 -2.91 -8.21
CA GLN A 145 28.19 -3.93 -8.60
C GLN A 145 28.07 -5.24 -7.82
N SER A 146 27.35 -5.25 -6.68
CA SER A 146 27.15 -6.43 -5.86
C SER A 146 25.76 -7.03 -6.08
N LEU A 147 25.71 -8.22 -6.69
CA LEU A 147 24.47 -8.95 -6.89
C LEU A 147 23.71 -9.18 -5.55
N VAL A 148 24.44 -9.49 -4.47
CA VAL A 148 23.84 -9.67 -3.13
C VAL A 148 23.12 -8.42 -2.64
N LYS A 149 23.71 -7.23 -2.82
CA LYS A 149 23.10 -5.96 -2.41
C LYS A 149 21.90 -5.62 -3.29
N TYR A 150 21.99 -5.87 -4.60
CA TYR A 150 20.88 -5.64 -5.51
C TYR A 150 19.70 -6.60 -5.26
N ALA A 151 20.02 -7.89 -5.13
CA ALA A 151 19.01 -8.90 -4.81
C ALA A 151 18.32 -8.61 -3.47
N LEU A 152 19.09 -8.19 -2.45
CA LEU A 152 18.52 -7.75 -1.17
C LEU A 152 17.63 -6.54 -1.33
N TYR A 153 18.03 -5.54 -2.13
CA TYR A 153 17.19 -4.37 -2.39
C TYR A 153 15.81 -4.76 -2.94
N VAL A 154 15.75 -5.65 -3.90
CA VAL A 154 14.49 -6.07 -4.54
C VAL A 154 13.68 -6.99 -3.63
N SER A 155 14.32 -8.00 -3.03
CA SER A 155 13.62 -9.09 -2.32
C SER A 155 13.42 -8.86 -0.82
N MET A 156 13.89 -7.74 -0.25
CA MET A 156 13.89 -7.51 1.21
C MET A 156 12.48 -7.66 1.81
N PHE A 157 12.28 -8.68 2.64
CA PHE A 157 10.95 -9.08 3.14
C PHE A 157 10.17 -7.96 3.83
N PRO A 158 10.73 -6.98 4.56
CA PRO A 158 9.96 -5.90 5.14
C PRO A 158 9.18 -5.06 4.13
N GLN A 159 9.70 -4.91 2.90
CA GLN A 159 9.08 -4.04 1.89
C GLN A 159 8.38 -4.81 0.76
N LEU A 160 8.77 -6.08 0.51
CA LEU A 160 8.52 -6.80 -0.73
C LEU A 160 7.04 -6.94 -1.09
N VAL A 161 6.16 -7.18 -0.12
CA VAL A 161 4.77 -7.58 -0.40
C VAL A 161 3.82 -6.39 -0.52
N ALA A 162 3.83 -5.50 0.46
CA ALA A 162 2.99 -4.29 0.50
C ALA A 162 3.59 -3.21 1.42
N GLY A 163 4.91 -3.22 1.59
CA GLY A 163 5.62 -2.13 2.23
C GLY A 163 5.59 -0.85 1.37
N PRO A 164 6.19 0.25 1.84
CA PRO A 164 6.42 1.40 0.99
C PRO A 164 7.22 0.99 -0.27
N ILE A 165 6.87 1.53 -1.43
CA ILE A 165 7.70 1.37 -2.64
C ILE A 165 8.99 2.16 -2.41
N VAL A 166 10.10 1.43 -2.24
CA VAL A 166 11.41 2.00 -1.93
C VAL A 166 12.21 2.12 -3.21
N CYS A 167 12.63 3.33 -3.59
CA CYS A 167 13.56 3.52 -4.68
C CYS A 167 15.00 3.19 -4.24
N TYR A 168 15.83 2.72 -5.17
CA TYR A 168 17.21 2.30 -4.86
C TYR A 168 18.02 3.40 -4.19
N GLY A 169 17.94 4.64 -4.67
CA GLY A 169 18.64 5.79 -4.10
C GLY A 169 18.27 6.10 -2.64
N ASP A 170 17.10 5.67 -2.16
CA ASP A 170 16.67 5.86 -0.77
C ASP A 170 17.44 4.99 0.22
N ILE A 171 17.93 3.82 -0.24
CA ILE A 171 18.60 2.83 0.62
C ILE A 171 20.01 2.43 0.18
N GLU A 172 20.51 2.93 -0.96
CA GLU A 172 21.82 2.62 -1.51
C GLU A 172 22.94 2.68 -0.46
N LYS A 173 23.03 3.81 0.25
CA LYS A 173 24.02 4.02 1.31
C LYS A 173 23.83 3.04 2.47
N GLN A 174 22.60 2.69 2.78
CA GLN A 174 22.24 1.79 3.89
C GLN A 174 22.55 0.32 3.56
N LEU A 175 22.54 -0.06 2.28
CA LEU A 175 23.00 -1.38 1.83
C LEU A 175 24.51 -1.57 2.03
N THR A 176 25.28 -0.49 2.02
CA THR A 176 26.72 -0.53 2.21
C THR A 176 27.11 -0.33 3.68
N ALA A 177 26.53 0.65 4.33
CA ALA A 177 26.80 0.97 5.74
C ALA A 177 25.53 1.46 6.43
N ARG A 178 25.09 0.74 7.45
CA ARG A 178 23.94 1.14 8.28
C ARG A 178 24.23 1.01 9.76
N LYS A 179 23.68 1.93 10.54
CA LYS A 179 23.80 1.92 12.00
C LYS A 179 22.74 1.00 12.61
N ILE A 180 23.19 0.01 13.33
CA ILE A 180 22.35 -0.93 14.09
C ILE A 180 22.53 -0.58 15.56
N SER A 181 21.44 -0.43 16.31
CA SER A 181 21.50 -0.12 17.74
C SER A 181 20.26 -0.65 18.46
N GLY A 182 20.39 -0.92 19.76
CA GLY A 182 19.25 -1.30 20.61
C GLY A 182 18.13 -0.24 20.61
N ARG A 183 18.48 1.05 20.48
CA ARG A 183 17.48 2.12 20.34
C ARG A 183 16.65 1.98 19.07
N LYS A 184 17.27 1.70 17.92
CA LYS A 184 16.57 1.48 16.64
C LYS A 184 15.73 0.21 16.69
N LEU A 185 16.24 -0.85 17.32
CA LEU A 185 15.49 -2.09 17.53
C LEU A 185 14.22 -1.81 18.36
N GLY A 186 14.31 -1.11 19.48
CA GLY A 186 13.16 -0.77 20.32
C GLY A 186 12.16 0.15 19.60
N GLN A 187 12.62 1.18 18.88
CA GLN A 187 11.74 2.04 18.09
C GLN A 187 11.06 1.29 16.95
N GLY A 188 11.77 0.38 16.31
CA GLY A 188 11.21 -0.49 15.26
C GLY A 188 10.15 -1.44 15.81
N ALA A 189 10.42 -2.07 16.97
CA ALA A 189 9.48 -2.95 17.65
C ALA A 189 8.19 -2.21 18.05
N MET A 190 8.31 -1.02 18.63
CA MET A 190 7.15 -0.19 18.98
C MET A 190 6.29 0.12 17.73
N LEU A 191 6.91 0.54 16.64
CA LEU A 191 6.17 0.85 15.41
C LEU A 191 5.53 -0.41 14.80
N PHE A 192 6.23 -1.54 14.86
CA PHE A 192 5.69 -2.84 14.43
C PHE A 192 4.45 -3.23 15.25
N ILE A 193 4.48 -3.08 16.58
CA ILE A 193 3.35 -3.38 17.46
C ILE A 193 2.15 -2.46 17.19
N ILE A 194 2.39 -1.17 16.95
CA ILE A 194 1.31 -0.25 16.53
C ILE A 194 0.68 -0.73 15.21
N GLY A 195 1.50 -1.07 14.22
CA GLY A 195 1.03 -1.60 12.94
C GLY A 195 0.24 -2.91 13.09
N LEU A 196 0.72 -3.80 13.95
CA LEU A 196 0.05 -5.06 14.25
C LEU A 196 -1.32 -4.83 14.93
N ALA A 197 -1.41 -3.91 15.89
CA ALA A 197 -2.66 -3.55 16.53
C ALA A 197 -3.66 -2.93 15.55
N LYS A 198 -3.21 -2.03 14.66
CA LYS A 198 -4.04 -1.51 13.57
C LYS A 198 -4.61 -2.64 12.71
N LYS A 199 -3.79 -3.61 12.34
CA LYS A 199 -4.19 -4.75 11.49
C LYS A 199 -5.09 -5.73 12.23
N ALA A 200 -4.64 -6.26 13.36
CA ALA A 200 -5.32 -7.36 14.05
C ALA A 200 -6.62 -6.89 14.73
N VAL A 201 -6.61 -5.73 15.40
CA VAL A 201 -7.75 -5.27 16.19
C VAL A 201 -8.70 -4.42 15.36
N LEU A 202 -8.19 -3.41 14.60
CA LEU A 202 -9.08 -2.48 13.92
C LEU A 202 -9.46 -2.97 12.51
N ALA A 203 -8.48 -3.27 11.65
CA ALA A 203 -8.77 -3.62 10.26
C ALA A 203 -9.58 -4.93 10.15
N ASN A 204 -9.20 -5.98 10.89
CA ASN A 204 -9.90 -7.25 10.82
C ASN A 204 -11.33 -7.12 11.36
N THR A 205 -11.55 -6.38 12.45
CA THR A 205 -12.90 -6.15 13.00
C THR A 205 -13.76 -5.34 12.03
N MET A 206 -13.23 -4.22 11.47
CA MET A 206 -13.94 -3.44 10.46
C MET A 206 -14.24 -4.27 9.22
N GLY A 207 -13.33 -5.16 8.82
CA GLY A 207 -13.53 -6.06 7.70
C GLY A 207 -14.71 -7.01 7.87
N LYS A 208 -14.86 -7.60 9.04
CA LYS A 208 -16.01 -8.47 9.36
C LYS A 208 -17.33 -7.70 9.33
N ILE A 209 -17.36 -6.52 9.94
CA ILE A 209 -18.54 -5.66 9.91
C ILE A 209 -18.88 -5.29 8.47
N PHE A 210 -17.87 -4.94 7.66
CA PHE A 210 -18.06 -4.62 6.26
C PHE A 210 -18.59 -5.82 5.47
N GLU A 211 -18.03 -7.01 5.64
CA GLU A 211 -18.49 -8.21 4.92
C GLU A 211 -19.94 -8.56 5.29
N GLN A 212 -20.33 -8.37 6.55
CA GLN A 212 -21.73 -8.54 6.98
C GLN A 212 -22.65 -7.55 6.24
N ILE A 213 -22.26 -6.27 6.10
CA ILE A 213 -23.06 -5.27 5.39
C ILE A 213 -23.04 -5.57 3.88
N ALA A 214 -21.87 -5.87 3.30
CA ALA A 214 -21.70 -6.13 1.88
C ALA A 214 -22.38 -7.42 1.39
N SER A 215 -22.69 -8.38 2.28
CA SER A 215 -23.48 -9.57 1.95
C SER A 215 -24.96 -9.25 1.67
N THR A 216 -25.43 -8.06 2.09
CA THR A 216 -26.79 -7.59 1.80
C THR A 216 -26.86 -7.09 0.35
N SER A 217 -27.90 -7.50 -0.39
CA SER A 217 -28.08 -7.01 -1.76
C SER A 217 -28.24 -5.48 -1.80
N ALA A 218 -27.71 -4.82 -2.85
CA ALA A 218 -27.77 -3.36 -2.95
C ALA A 218 -29.22 -2.82 -2.96
N SER A 219 -30.18 -3.58 -3.49
CA SER A 219 -31.62 -3.24 -3.47
C SER A 219 -32.23 -3.29 -2.07
N SER A 220 -31.65 -4.05 -1.16
CA SER A 220 -32.10 -4.19 0.23
C SER A 220 -31.36 -3.27 1.19
N LEU A 221 -30.32 -2.58 0.75
CA LEU A 221 -29.60 -1.60 1.56
C LEU A 221 -30.43 -0.33 1.72
N THR A 222 -30.51 0.17 2.95
CA THR A 222 -31.00 1.53 3.22
C THR A 222 -29.87 2.54 2.99
N VAL A 223 -30.22 3.82 2.81
CA VAL A 223 -29.24 4.91 2.62
C VAL A 223 -28.20 4.89 3.75
N LEU A 224 -28.65 4.89 5.01
CA LEU A 224 -27.74 4.90 6.16
C LEU A 224 -26.85 3.65 6.24
N MET A 225 -27.38 2.46 5.87
CA MET A 225 -26.58 1.23 5.87
C MET A 225 -25.52 1.25 4.77
N ALA A 226 -25.83 1.77 3.58
CA ALA A 226 -24.87 1.92 2.49
C ALA A 226 -23.73 2.89 2.87
N TRP A 227 -24.06 4.03 3.47
CA TRP A 227 -23.03 4.96 3.98
C TRP A 227 -22.21 4.34 5.10
N LEU A 228 -22.84 3.64 6.06
CA LEU A 228 -22.13 2.95 7.14
C LEU A 228 -21.17 1.89 6.58
N GLY A 229 -21.60 1.08 5.60
CA GLY A 229 -20.75 0.10 4.95
C GLY A 229 -19.54 0.75 4.28
N CYS A 230 -19.75 1.86 3.57
CA CYS A 230 -18.66 2.60 2.92
C CYS A 230 -17.66 3.18 3.94
N ILE A 231 -18.14 3.76 5.06
CA ILE A 231 -17.30 4.26 6.17
C ILE A 231 -16.53 3.11 6.82
N THR A 232 -17.19 1.97 7.04
CA THR A 232 -16.56 0.78 7.62
C THR A 232 -15.44 0.25 6.73
N TYR A 233 -15.66 0.18 5.41
CA TYR A 233 -14.61 -0.17 4.45
C TYR A 233 -13.47 0.83 4.43
N ALA A 234 -13.76 2.13 4.51
CA ALA A 234 -12.74 3.17 4.57
C ALA A 234 -11.80 2.98 5.78
N PHE A 235 -12.36 2.63 6.95
CA PHE A 235 -11.54 2.27 8.12
C PHE A 235 -10.79 0.96 7.91
N GLN A 236 -11.42 -0.06 7.36
CA GLN A 236 -10.77 -1.34 7.07
C GLN A 236 -9.54 -1.15 6.19
N ILE A 237 -9.68 -0.54 5.00
CA ILE A 237 -8.57 -0.39 4.05
C ILE A 237 -7.46 0.50 4.62
N TYR A 238 -7.81 1.53 5.38
CA TYR A 238 -6.82 2.40 6.01
C TYR A 238 -5.99 1.67 7.06
N PHE A 239 -6.63 0.97 8.00
CA PHE A 239 -5.91 0.28 9.06
C PHE A 239 -5.21 -0.97 8.58
N ASP A 240 -5.75 -1.67 7.58
CA ASP A 240 -5.09 -2.81 6.94
C ASP A 240 -3.79 -2.38 6.29
N PHE A 241 -3.83 -1.37 5.44
CA PHE A 241 -2.66 -0.95 4.68
C PHE A 241 -1.70 -0.07 5.49
N SER A 242 -2.19 0.89 6.28
CA SER A 242 -1.28 1.67 7.15
C SER A 242 -0.65 0.82 8.23
N GLY A 243 -1.37 -0.18 8.75
CA GLY A 243 -0.84 -1.13 9.72
C GLY A 243 0.28 -1.98 9.14
N TYR A 244 0.09 -2.52 7.93
CA TYR A 244 1.14 -3.24 7.22
C TYR A 244 2.36 -2.35 6.93
N SER A 245 2.13 -1.12 6.48
CA SER A 245 3.20 -0.16 6.23
C SER A 245 3.99 0.20 7.49
N ASP A 246 3.31 0.39 8.63
CA ASP A 246 3.97 0.64 9.92
C ASP A 246 4.79 -0.59 10.37
N MET A 247 4.26 -1.82 10.19
CA MET A 247 5.02 -3.04 10.44
C MET A 247 6.26 -3.12 9.55
N ALA A 248 6.13 -2.83 8.26
CA ALA A 248 7.24 -2.84 7.30
C ALA A 248 8.34 -1.84 7.67
N ILE A 249 7.97 -0.59 8.02
CA ILE A 249 8.92 0.45 8.45
C ILE A 249 9.57 0.05 9.79
N GLY A 250 8.78 -0.51 10.71
CA GLY A 250 9.26 -1.03 11.99
C GLY A 250 10.31 -2.12 11.82
N LEU A 251 10.03 -3.12 10.98
CA LEU A 251 10.97 -4.18 10.61
C LEU A 251 12.23 -3.61 9.95
N GLY A 252 12.07 -2.67 8.99
CA GLY A 252 13.22 -1.99 8.41
C GLY A 252 14.14 -1.40 9.48
N ARG A 253 13.58 -0.66 10.46
CA ARG A 253 14.36 -0.08 11.58
C ARG A 253 15.04 -1.12 12.44
N MET A 254 14.40 -2.26 12.72
CA MET A 254 15.01 -3.35 13.48
C MET A 254 16.27 -3.88 12.80
N PHE A 255 16.30 -3.90 11.46
CA PHE A 255 17.46 -4.31 10.65
C PHE A 255 18.38 -3.15 10.26
N GLY A 256 18.12 -1.93 10.77
CA GLY A 256 18.94 -0.74 10.57
C GLY A 256 18.61 0.08 9.33
N PHE A 257 17.55 -0.26 8.58
CA PHE A 257 17.04 0.50 7.44
C PHE A 257 16.00 1.55 7.86
N GLU A 258 15.98 2.68 7.17
CA GLU A 258 14.98 3.74 7.34
C GLU A 258 14.17 3.85 6.04
N PHE A 259 12.92 3.43 6.08
CA PHE A 259 11.98 3.57 4.98
C PHE A 259 11.16 4.85 5.15
N LYS A 260 10.72 5.43 4.04
CA LYS A 260 9.86 6.61 4.03
C LYS A 260 8.45 6.27 4.54
N LYS A 261 7.81 7.25 5.17
CA LYS A 261 6.41 7.16 5.59
C LYS A 261 5.50 6.97 4.38
N ASN A 262 4.51 6.10 4.51
CA ASN A 262 3.55 5.81 3.42
C ASN A 262 2.16 6.39 3.67
N PHE A 263 1.79 6.68 4.92
CA PHE A 263 0.52 7.29 5.31
C PHE A 263 0.74 8.42 6.31
N ASP A 264 -0.04 9.51 6.17
CA ASP A 264 -0.02 10.66 7.07
C ASP A 264 -1.43 11.13 7.44
N VAL A 265 -2.17 10.31 8.21
CA VAL A 265 -3.55 10.58 8.64
C VAL A 265 -4.42 11.15 7.50
N PRO A 266 -4.65 10.39 6.42
CA PRO A 266 -5.25 10.92 5.20
C PRO A 266 -6.69 11.40 5.34
N TYR A 267 -7.46 10.85 6.29
CA TYR A 267 -8.86 11.22 6.48
C TYR A 267 -9.09 12.59 7.17
N VAL A 268 -8.01 13.29 7.56
CA VAL A 268 -8.10 14.70 8.00
C VAL A 268 -7.92 15.70 6.87
N SER A 269 -7.83 15.24 5.63
CA SER A 269 -7.61 16.08 4.45
C SER A 269 -8.83 16.95 4.15
N LYS A 270 -8.57 18.13 3.58
CA LYS A 270 -9.56 19.13 3.20
C LYS A 270 -9.83 19.19 1.69
N SER A 271 -9.01 18.46 0.91
CA SER A 271 -9.12 18.33 -0.54
C SER A 271 -8.68 16.95 -0.98
N ILE A 272 -9.04 16.55 -2.20
CA ILE A 272 -8.58 15.29 -2.79
C ILE A 272 -7.09 15.35 -3.12
N THR A 273 -6.60 16.53 -3.51
CA THR A 273 -5.16 16.76 -3.69
C THR A 273 -4.39 16.53 -2.40
N GLU A 274 -4.89 17.03 -1.25
CA GLU A 274 -4.27 16.79 0.05
C GLU A 274 -4.38 15.34 0.47
N PHE A 275 -5.53 14.68 0.23
CA PHE A 275 -5.74 13.28 0.55
C PHE A 275 -4.65 12.40 -0.12
N TRP A 276 -4.39 12.55 -1.41
CA TRP A 276 -3.39 11.77 -2.13
C TRP A 276 -1.94 12.12 -1.78
N ARG A 277 -1.68 13.28 -1.19
CA ARG A 277 -0.37 13.60 -0.58
C ARG A 277 -0.13 12.88 0.73
N ARG A 278 -1.20 12.36 1.37
CA ARG A 278 -1.19 11.69 2.67
C ARG A 278 -1.47 10.19 2.59
N TRP A 279 -2.10 9.74 1.51
CA TRP A 279 -2.43 8.34 1.23
C TRP A 279 -1.43 7.74 0.26
N HIS A 280 -0.87 6.56 0.60
CA HIS A 280 0.05 5.78 -0.25
C HIS A 280 1.12 6.65 -0.91
N ILE A 281 1.85 7.39 -0.07
CA ILE A 281 2.80 8.44 -0.49
C ILE A 281 3.86 7.89 -1.44
N SER A 282 4.34 6.67 -1.20
CA SER A 282 5.37 6.04 -2.03
C SER A 282 4.89 5.78 -3.46
N LEU A 283 3.65 5.31 -3.64
CA LEU A 283 3.05 5.10 -4.97
C LEU A 283 2.85 6.42 -5.70
N SER A 284 2.27 7.41 -5.04
CA SER A 284 2.05 8.75 -5.62
C SER A 284 3.38 9.40 -6.02
N SER A 285 4.42 9.23 -5.20
CA SER A 285 5.77 9.72 -5.51
C SER A 285 6.37 9.00 -6.71
N TRP A 286 6.18 7.68 -6.81
CA TRP A 286 6.67 6.88 -7.93
C TRP A 286 6.01 7.30 -9.24
N PHE A 287 4.67 7.38 -9.30
CA PHE A 287 3.97 7.84 -10.51
C PHE A 287 4.34 9.28 -10.90
N ARG A 288 4.53 10.16 -9.91
CA ARG A 288 4.99 11.52 -10.17
C ARG A 288 6.37 11.54 -10.84
N GLU A 289 7.33 10.80 -10.30
CA GLU A 289 8.73 10.83 -10.72
C GLU A 289 8.96 10.11 -12.05
N TYR A 290 8.30 8.95 -12.24
CA TYR A 290 8.59 8.07 -13.37
C TYR A 290 7.56 8.14 -14.49
N VAL A 291 6.39 8.76 -14.27
CA VAL A 291 5.36 8.92 -15.31
C VAL A 291 5.00 10.39 -15.52
N TYR A 292 4.57 11.10 -14.48
CA TYR A 292 4.05 12.46 -14.63
C TYR A 292 5.09 13.47 -15.09
N ILE A 293 6.27 13.49 -14.45
CA ILE A 293 7.37 14.40 -14.83
C ILE A 293 7.88 14.10 -16.25
N PRO A 294 8.14 12.85 -16.68
CA PRO A 294 8.52 12.54 -18.05
C PRO A 294 7.49 12.94 -19.11
N LEU A 295 6.20 12.97 -18.79
CA LEU A 295 5.15 13.47 -19.69
C LEU A 295 5.10 15.00 -19.80
N GLY A 296 6.00 15.71 -19.07
CA GLY A 296 6.10 17.17 -19.02
C GLY A 296 5.56 17.81 -17.75
N GLY A 297 4.92 17.05 -16.87
CA GLY A 297 4.44 17.50 -15.56
C GLY A 297 3.52 18.72 -15.66
N ASN A 298 3.85 19.78 -14.88
CA ASN A 298 3.15 21.07 -14.89
C ASN A 298 3.73 22.08 -15.93
N HIS A 299 4.85 21.74 -16.59
CA HIS A 299 5.55 22.65 -17.50
C HIS A 299 5.07 22.52 -18.94
N VAL A 300 3.77 22.31 -19.11
CA VAL A 300 3.08 22.12 -20.40
C VAL A 300 1.79 22.94 -20.44
N THR A 301 1.13 23.01 -21.59
CA THR A 301 -0.18 23.65 -21.72
C THR A 301 -1.22 23.01 -20.82
N ILE A 302 -2.27 23.74 -20.46
CA ILE A 302 -3.35 23.23 -19.58
C ILE A 302 -3.96 21.95 -20.16
N SER A 303 -4.28 21.92 -21.44
CA SER A 303 -4.87 20.72 -22.09
C SER A 303 -3.94 19.51 -21.98
N ARG A 304 -2.64 19.69 -22.21
CA ARG A 304 -1.65 18.62 -22.05
C ARG A 304 -1.52 18.17 -20.59
N ASN A 305 -1.58 19.11 -19.64
CA ASN A 305 -1.53 18.77 -18.22
C ASN A 305 -2.76 17.95 -17.77
N ILE A 306 -3.96 18.29 -18.29
CA ILE A 306 -5.17 17.49 -18.05
C ILE A 306 -4.96 16.05 -18.55
N VAL A 307 -4.49 15.88 -19.77
CA VAL A 307 -4.19 14.55 -20.34
C VAL A 307 -3.16 13.81 -19.49
N ASN A 308 -2.09 14.48 -19.07
CA ASN A 308 -1.06 13.88 -18.22
C ASN A 308 -1.65 13.37 -16.88
N LEU A 309 -2.51 14.16 -16.24
CA LEU A 309 -3.20 13.75 -15.00
C LEU A 309 -4.10 12.55 -15.23
N LEU A 310 -4.92 12.56 -16.30
CA LEU A 310 -5.82 11.44 -16.62
C LEU A 310 -5.03 10.15 -16.93
N ILE A 311 -3.93 10.23 -17.67
CA ILE A 311 -3.04 9.08 -17.95
C ILE A 311 -2.49 8.52 -16.64
N VAL A 312 -1.92 9.36 -15.78
CA VAL A 312 -1.32 8.92 -14.51
C VAL A 312 -2.36 8.23 -13.64
N TRP A 313 -3.55 8.80 -13.52
CA TRP A 313 -4.60 8.23 -12.68
C TRP A 313 -5.24 6.97 -13.27
N MET A 314 -5.40 6.91 -14.58
CA MET A 314 -5.81 5.67 -15.27
C MET A 314 -4.80 4.55 -15.03
N LEU A 315 -3.50 4.82 -15.19
CA LEU A 315 -2.43 3.85 -14.90
C LEU A 315 -2.39 3.47 -13.42
N THR A 316 -2.67 4.41 -12.51
CA THR A 316 -2.79 4.12 -11.07
C THR A 316 -3.96 3.16 -10.80
N GLY A 317 -5.10 3.38 -11.43
CA GLY A 317 -6.24 2.45 -11.36
C GLY A 317 -5.89 1.07 -11.90
N MET A 318 -5.30 1.00 -13.07
CA MET A 318 -4.82 -0.26 -13.66
C MET A 318 -3.83 -0.97 -12.74
N TRP A 319 -2.89 -0.25 -12.12
CA TRP A 319 -1.93 -0.85 -11.19
C TRP A 319 -2.61 -1.55 -10.00
N HIS A 320 -3.73 -1.04 -9.51
CA HIS A 320 -4.47 -1.66 -8.41
C HIS A 320 -5.13 -2.97 -8.81
N GLY A 321 -5.72 -3.09 -10.00
CA GLY A 321 -6.38 -4.33 -10.39
C GLY A 321 -6.72 -4.40 -11.89
N ALA A 322 -6.79 -5.63 -12.40
CA ALA A 322 -7.17 -5.92 -13.76
C ALA A 322 -8.70 -6.08 -13.87
N ALA A 323 -9.43 -4.99 -13.63
CA ALA A 323 -10.89 -4.94 -13.77
C ALA A 323 -11.37 -3.52 -14.08
N TRP A 324 -12.52 -3.42 -14.73
CA TRP A 324 -13.08 -2.14 -15.18
C TRP A 324 -13.39 -1.15 -14.03
N ASN A 325 -13.79 -1.65 -12.88
CA ASN A 325 -14.04 -0.82 -11.69
C ASN A 325 -12.77 -0.09 -11.21
N PHE A 326 -11.59 -0.70 -11.29
CA PHE A 326 -10.33 -0.03 -10.95
C PHE A 326 -9.93 1.02 -11.97
N ILE A 327 -10.16 0.76 -13.27
CA ILE A 327 -9.91 1.76 -14.33
C ILE A 327 -10.81 2.98 -14.11
N VAL A 328 -12.12 2.74 -13.86
CA VAL A 328 -13.09 3.82 -13.58
C VAL A 328 -12.74 4.55 -12.29
N TRP A 329 -12.28 3.84 -11.24
CA TRP A 329 -11.78 4.46 -10.01
C TRP A 329 -10.61 5.41 -10.28
N GLY A 330 -9.64 4.99 -11.11
CA GLY A 330 -8.52 5.85 -11.50
C GLY A 330 -8.99 7.08 -12.28
N ILE A 331 -9.86 6.90 -13.29
CA ILE A 331 -10.41 8.01 -14.08
C ILE A 331 -11.21 8.97 -13.18
N TYR A 332 -12.01 8.45 -12.24
CA TYR A 332 -12.75 9.24 -11.27
C TYR A 332 -11.84 10.20 -10.52
N TYR A 333 -10.74 9.71 -9.93
CA TYR A 333 -9.80 10.59 -9.24
C TYR A 333 -9.03 11.52 -10.19
N GLY A 334 -8.71 11.07 -11.38
CA GLY A 334 -8.11 11.92 -12.40
C GLY A 334 -9.01 13.12 -12.74
N VAL A 335 -10.30 12.87 -12.96
CA VAL A 335 -11.30 13.92 -13.23
C VAL A 335 -11.48 14.85 -12.02
N VAL A 336 -11.65 14.31 -10.81
CA VAL A 336 -11.82 15.12 -9.60
C VAL A 336 -10.61 16.04 -9.37
N LEU A 337 -9.38 15.54 -9.55
CA LEU A 337 -8.17 16.35 -9.40
C LEU A 337 -8.01 17.41 -10.48
N VAL A 338 -8.44 17.15 -11.71
CA VAL A 338 -8.50 18.16 -12.78
C VAL A 338 -9.50 19.25 -12.42
N LEU A 339 -10.69 18.88 -11.97
CA LEU A 339 -11.73 19.80 -11.56
C LEU A 339 -11.33 20.61 -10.31
N GLU A 340 -10.69 19.96 -9.33
CA GLU A 340 -10.14 20.64 -8.15
C GLU A 340 -9.06 21.64 -8.54
N LYS A 341 -8.17 21.29 -9.48
CA LYS A 341 -7.09 22.16 -9.92
C LYS A 341 -7.53 23.34 -10.76
N TYR A 342 -8.53 23.18 -11.66
CA TYR A 342 -8.82 24.15 -12.70
C TYR A 342 -10.23 24.76 -12.63
N VAL A 343 -11.15 24.18 -11.85
CA VAL A 343 -12.55 24.62 -11.83
C VAL A 343 -12.98 25.12 -10.47
N TRP A 344 -13.02 24.25 -9.47
CA TRP A 344 -13.66 24.61 -8.19
C TRP A 344 -12.72 24.68 -6.98
N GLY A 345 -11.46 24.32 -7.08
CA GLY A 345 -10.55 24.31 -5.91
C GLY A 345 -10.49 25.65 -5.19
N ALA A 346 -10.35 26.75 -5.94
CA ALA A 346 -10.36 28.10 -5.37
C ALA A 346 -11.69 28.47 -4.66
N ILE A 347 -12.80 27.83 -5.02
CA ILE A 347 -14.11 28.00 -4.36
C ILE A 347 -14.11 27.20 -3.06
N VAL A 348 -13.68 25.93 -3.10
CA VAL A 348 -13.60 25.03 -1.94
C VAL A 348 -12.64 25.60 -0.88
N ASP A 349 -11.53 26.19 -1.29
CA ASP A 349 -10.53 26.80 -0.38
C ASP A 349 -11.13 27.96 0.47
N ARG A 350 -12.23 28.57 0.01
CA ARG A 350 -12.94 29.62 0.75
C ARG A 350 -13.98 29.09 1.75
N TRP A 351 -14.30 27.80 1.69
CA TRP A 351 -15.27 27.20 2.59
C TRP A 351 -14.75 27.10 4.02
N PRO A 352 -15.64 27.06 5.03
CA PRO A 352 -15.27 26.67 6.38
C PRO A 352 -14.58 25.29 6.40
N SER A 353 -13.58 25.15 7.25
CA SER A 353 -12.76 23.91 7.34
C SER A 353 -13.59 22.62 7.46
N VAL A 354 -14.73 22.69 8.19
CA VAL A 354 -15.64 21.54 8.35
C VAL A 354 -16.24 21.12 7.00
N LEU A 355 -16.68 22.07 6.19
CA LEU A 355 -17.24 21.78 4.86
C LEU A 355 -16.20 21.24 3.89
N GLN A 356 -14.95 21.73 3.98
CA GLN A 356 -13.83 21.18 3.21
C GLN A 356 -13.58 19.70 3.57
N HIS A 357 -13.62 19.36 4.87
CA HIS A 357 -13.46 17.96 5.31
C HIS A 357 -14.62 17.08 4.81
N ILE A 358 -15.86 17.55 4.92
CA ILE A 358 -17.02 16.81 4.42
C ILE A 358 -16.89 16.57 2.91
N TYR A 359 -16.55 17.61 2.15
CA TYR A 359 -16.30 17.52 0.70
C TYR A 359 -15.26 16.44 0.38
N ALA A 360 -14.09 16.50 1.02
CA ALA A 360 -13.01 15.54 0.78
C ALA A 360 -13.43 14.11 1.17
N LEU A 361 -14.05 13.93 2.34
CA LEU A 361 -14.50 12.63 2.82
C LEU A 361 -15.58 12.01 1.92
N VAL A 362 -16.57 12.77 1.49
CA VAL A 362 -17.62 12.28 0.59
C VAL A 362 -17.03 11.78 -0.72
N LEU A 363 -16.14 12.55 -1.34
CA LEU A 363 -15.49 12.14 -2.58
C LEU A 363 -14.59 10.90 -2.39
N VAL A 364 -13.88 10.80 -1.25
CA VAL A 364 -13.08 9.62 -0.93
C VAL A 364 -13.97 8.39 -0.75
N LEU A 365 -15.08 8.52 -0.02
CA LEU A 365 -16.01 7.42 0.20
C LEU A 365 -16.65 6.93 -1.10
N VAL A 366 -17.08 7.85 -1.98
CA VAL A 366 -17.57 7.50 -3.33
C VAL A 366 -16.49 6.74 -4.13
N GLY A 367 -15.24 7.20 -4.06
CA GLY A 367 -14.11 6.51 -4.68
C GLY A 367 -13.94 5.07 -4.16
N TRP A 368 -14.08 4.87 -2.84
CA TRP A 368 -13.97 3.52 -2.27
C TRP A 368 -15.07 2.56 -2.73
N VAL A 369 -16.27 3.05 -3.11
CA VAL A 369 -17.32 2.19 -3.67
C VAL A 369 -16.86 1.50 -4.96
N PHE A 370 -16.20 2.23 -5.86
CA PHE A 370 -15.60 1.60 -7.05
C PHE A 370 -14.52 0.60 -6.68
N PHE A 371 -13.78 0.85 -5.62
CA PHE A 371 -12.64 0.03 -5.24
C PHE A 371 -13.04 -1.32 -4.61
N PHE A 372 -14.05 -1.34 -3.72
CA PHE A 372 -14.47 -2.58 -3.08
C PHE A 372 -15.49 -3.40 -3.88
N SER A 373 -16.13 -2.80 -4.87
CA SER A 373 -17.16 -3.48 -5.63
C SER A 373 -16.57 -4.56 -6.55
N PRO A 374 -17.20 -5.72 -6.67
CA PRO A 374 -16.69 -6.80 -7.52
C PRO A 374 -16.81 -6.51 -9.03
N SER A 375 -17.65 -5.54 -9.41
CA SER A 375 -17.81 -5.10 -10.79
C SER A 375 -18.31 -3.66 -10.86
N LEU A 376 -18.17 -3.02 -12.03
CA LEU A 376 -18.68 -1.67 -12.26
C LEU A 376 -20.19 -1.59 -12.04
N GLY A 377 -20.96 -2.61 -12.51
CA GLY A 377 -22.40 -2.64 -12.30
C GLY A 377 -22.79 -2.75 -10.81
N ALA A 378 -22.01 -3.48 -10.01
CA ALA A 378 -22.21 -3.54 -8.55
C ALA A 378 -21.92 -2.19 -7.90
N ALA A 379 -20.85 -1.50 -8.31
CA ALA A 379 -20.50 -0.17 -7.82
C ALA A 379 -21.63 0.84 -8.08
N LEU A 380 -22.16 0.87 -9.31
CA LEU A 380 -23.25 1.78 -9.66
C LEU A 380 -24.53 1.51 -8.86
N ARG A 381 -24.90 0.23 -8.65
CA ARG A 381 -26.05 -0.13 -7.80
C ARG A 381 -25.83 0.27 -6.34
N TYR A 382 -24.62 0.13 -5.83
CA TYR A 382 -24.31 0.56 -4.46
C TYR A 382 -24.40 2.07 -4.32
N LEU A 383 -23.83 2.84 -5.25
CA LEU A 383 -23.96 4.30 -5.30
C LEU A 383 -25.43 4.74 -5.41
N PHE A 384 -26.24 4.03 -6.18
CA PHE A 384 -27.68 4.29 -6.28
C PHE A 384 -28.38 4.06 -4.93
N ALA A 385 -28.04 3.02 -4.19
CA ALA A 385 -28.55 2.78 -2.83
C ALA A 385 -28.15 3.92 -1.86
N MET A 386 -26.91 4.45 -1.97
CA MET A 386 -26.44 5.58 -1.14
C MET A 386 -27.26 6.88 -1.31
N VAL A 387 -27.95 7.05 -2.45
CA VAL A 387 -28.78 8.24 -2.77
C VAL A 387 -30.28 7.95 -2.70
N GLY A 388 -30.69 6.80 -2.20
CA GLY A 388 -32.10 6.49 -1.95
C GLY A 388 -32.75 5.47 -2.90
N GLY A 389 -31.97 4.88 -3.84
CA GLY A 389 -32.45 3.87 -4.75
C GLY A 389 -32.51 2.45 -4.18
N GLY A 390 -32.39 2.28 -2.86
CA GLY A 390 -32.51 1.02 -2.16
C GLY A 390 -33.80 0.89 -1.32
N ALA A 391 -33.72 0.18 -0.20
CA ALA A 391 -34.86 -0.18 0.68
C ALA A 391 -35.34 0.95 1.63
N GLY A 392 -35.13 2.22 1.29
CA GLY A 392 -35.52 3.37 2.10
C GLY A 392 -34.36 4.03 2.83
N PHE A 393 -34.66 4.95 3.77
CA PHE A 393 -33.62 5.79 4.37
C PHE A 393 -32.85 5.09 5.49
N ALA A 394 -33.52 4.45 6.43
CA ALA A 394 -32.92 3.82 7.60
C ALA A 394 -33.63 2.51 7.95
N SER A 395 -32.94 1.61 8.65
CA SER A 395 -33.48 0.39 9.20
C SER A 395 -33.01 0.17 10.64
N LYS A 396 -33.64 -0.74 11.38
CA LYS A 396 -33.23 -1.06 12.77
C LYS A 396 -31.83 -1.70 12.81
N GLU A 397 -31.45 -2.41 11.75
CA GLU A 397 -30.18 -3.08 11.63
C GLU A 397 -28.99 -2.09 11.62
N VAL A 398 -29.13 -0.91 11.04
CA VAL A 398 -28.05 0.09 11.05
C VAL A 398 -27.75 0.56 12.47
N PHE A 399 -28.78 0.79 13.28
CA PHE A 399 -28.62 1.19 14.68
C PHE A 399 -28.04 0.04 15.51
N PHE A 400 -28.47 -1.19 15.25
CA PHE A 400 -27.92 -2.38 15.89
C PHE A 400 -26.41 -2.53 15.62
N VAL A 401 -25.98 -2.40 14.36
CA VAL A 401 -24.55 -2.47 13.98
C VAL A 401 -23.75 -1.39 14.69
N ILE A 402 -24.24 -0.14 14.70
CA ILE A 402 -23.54 0.98 15.36
C ILE A 402 -23.43 0.73 16.87
N LEU A 403 -24.55 0.38 17.54
CA LEU A 403 -24.59 0.18 18.99
C LEU A 403 -23.75 -1.03 19.44
N THR A 404 -23.72 -2.10 18.66
CA THR A 404 -22.92 -3.29 18.98
C THR A 404 -21.42 -3.03 18.82
N HIS A 405 -21.03 -2.19 17.86
CA HIS A 405 -19.60 -1.96 17.52
C HIS A 405 -19.13 -0.54 17.80
N TRP A 406 -19.85 0.26 18.59
CA TRP A 406 -19.57 1.67 18.83
C TRP A 406 -18.12 1.94 19.29
N LEU A 407 -17.58 1.06 20.14
CA LEU A 407 -16.21 1.19 20.66
C LEU A 407 -15.18 1.09 19.53
N PHE A 408 -15.36 0.17 18.58
CA PHE A 408 -14.46 0.02 17.44
C PHE A 408 -14.56 1.21 16.48
N TYR A 409 -15.75 1.75 16.23
CA TYR A 409 -15.90 2.98 15.47
C TYR A 409 -15.24 4.17 16.16
N LEU A 410 -15.37 4.31 17.47
CA LEU A 410 -14.70 5.34 18.25
C LEU A 410 -13.17 5.21 18.14
N LEU A 411 -12.63 4.01 18.34
CA LEU A 411 -11.19 3.73 18.20
C LEU A 411 -10.70 3.97 16.78
N ALA A 412 -11.50 3.63 15.77
CA ALA A 412 -11.18 3.87 14.37
C ALA A 412 -11.11 5.38 14.05
N VAL A 413 -12.06 6.17 14.54
CA VAL A 413 -12.03 7.65 14.41
C VAL A 413 -10.79 8.22 15.11
N ILE A 414 -10.51 7.83 16.34
CA ILE A 414 -9.32 8.28 17.08
C ILE A 414 -8.05 7.90 16.34
N GLY A 415 -7.93 6.64 15.91
CA GLY A 415 -6.73 6.11 15.24
C GLY A 415 -6.51 6.66 13.82
N SER A 416 -7.56 7.11 13.12
CA SER A 416 -7.48 7.72 11.79
C SER A 416 -7.21 9.24 11.82
N THR A 417 -7.09 9.82 13.01
CA THR A 417 -6.82 11.24 13.23
C THR A 417 -5.53 11.47 14.01
N THR A 418 -5.12 12.74 14.17
CA THR A 418 -3.98 13.11 15.01
C THR A 418 -4.23 12.89 16.52
N ILE A 419 -5.49 12.66 16.92
CA ILE A 419 -5.88 12.45 18.32
C ILE A 419 -5.19 11.20 18.87
N GLY A 420 -5.21 10.08 18.14
CA GLY A 420 -4.59 8.83 18.57
C GLY A 420 -3.10 8.97 18.91
N SER A 421 -2.35 9.64 18.03
CA SER A 421 -0.92 9.88 18.26
C SER A 421 -0.64 10.88 19.38
N ARG A 422 -1.56 11.83 19.64
CA ARG A 422 -1.46 12.76 20.79
C ARG A 422 -1.75 12.04 22.09
N LEU A 423 -2.81 11.21 22.15
CA LEU A 423 -3.15 10.42 23.34
C LEU A 423 -2.02 9.44 23.69
N LEU A 424 -1.51 8.69 22.71
CA LEU A 424 -0.40 7.77 22.96
C LEU A 424 0.82 8.53 23.53
N ARG A 425 1.19 9.67 22.95
CA ARG A 425 2.29 10.49 23.47
C ARG A 425 2.01 11.03 24.88
N ALA A 426 0.78 11.43 25.18
CA ALA A 426 0.42 11.89 26.52
C ALA A 426 0.56 10.76 27.55
N ILE A 427 0.10 9.56 27.24
CA ILE A 427 0.26 8.36 28.10
C ILE A 427 1.75 8.04 28.33
N LEU A 428 2.54 8.03 27.27
CA LEU A 428 3.97 7.69 27.34
C LEU A 428 4.81 8.76 28.07
N ASN A 429 4.33 10.00 28.16
CA ASN A 429 5.01 11.12 28.81
C ASN A 429 4.32 11.59 30.11
N VAL A 430 3.48 10.74 30.73
CA VAL A 430 2.74 11.09 31.96
C VAL A 430 3.65 11.35 33.15
N SER A 431 4.91 10.87 33.15
CA SER A 431 5.87 11.05 34.21
C SER A 431 7.21 11.59 33.70
N GLU A 432 7.82 12.50 34.40
CA GLU A 432 9.18 12.98 34.13
C GLU A 432 10.26 11.96 34.58
N ASN A 433 9.92 11.06 35.50
CA ASN A 433 10.83 10.02 35.94
C ASN A 433 11.08 9.00 34.82
N HIS A 434 12.35 8.88 34.41
CA HIS A 434 12.75 8.01 33.30
C HIS A 434 12.36 6.54 33.53
N THR A 435 12.49 6.01 34.74
CA THR A 435 12.16 4.63 35.09
C THR A 435 10.67 4.40 34.98
N VAL A 436 9.83 5.28 35.52
CA VAL A 436 8.36 5.20 35.44
C VAL A 436 7.92 5.28 34.00
N ARG A 437 8.46 6.20 33.23
CA ARG A 437 8.15 6.33 31.80
C ARG A 437 8.53 5.07 30.99
N THR A 438 9.66 4.45 31.30
CA THR A 438 10.10 3.19 30.68
C THR A 438 9.14 2.06 31.01
N VAL A 439 8.74 1.92 32.28
CA VAL A 439 7.77 0.89 32.69
C VAL A 439 6.42 1.10 32.00
N ILE A 440 5.89 2.32 31.97
CA ILE A 440 4.64 2.64 31.28
C ILE A 440 4.73 2.28 29.80
N THR A 441 5.83 2.65 29.13
CA THR A 441 6.06 2.30 27.74
C THR A 441 6.03 0.79 27.52
N GLN A 442 6.72 0.02 28.38
CA GLN A 442 6.72 -1.44 28.30
C GLN A 442 5.32 -2.02 28.51
N VAL A 443 4.61 -1.60 29.57
CA VAL A 443 3.25 -2.07 29.87
C VAL A 443 2.30 -1.79 28.71
N VAL A 444 2.32 -0.59 28.15
CA VAL A 444 1.46 -0.21 27.02
C VAL A 444 1.75 -1.07 25.80
N PHE A 445 3.01 -1.23 25.39
CA PHE A 445 3.35 -1.98 24.18
C PHE A 445 3.21 -3.49 24.35
N PHE A 446 3.52 -4.06 25.51
CA PHE A 446 3.23 -5.46 25.78
C PHE A 446 1.72 -5.74 25.86
N GLY A 447 0.94 -4.84 26.46
CA GLY A 447 -0.52 -4.93 26.45
C GLY A 447 -1.10 -4.88 25.03
N MET A 448 -0.62 -3.94 24.20
CA MET A 448 -1.04 -3.87 22.77
C MET A 448 -0.65 -5.14 22.01
N LEU A 449 0.55 -5.67 22.22
CA LEU A 449 0.99 -6.93 21.60
C LEU A 449 0.11 -8.11 22.06
N ALA A 450 -0.12 -8.26 23.36
CA ALA A 450 -0.94 -9.32 23.92
C ALA A 450 -2.38 -9.30 23.36
N ILE A 451 -3.00 -8.11 23.31
CA ILE A 451 -4.34 -7.93 22.72
C ILE A 451 -4.30 -8.29 21.24
N SER A 452 -3.33 -7.81 20.49
CA SER A 452 -3.22 -8.11 19.06
C SER A 452 -3.06 -9.61 18.78
N VAL A 453 -2.23 -10.29 19.57
CA VAL A 453 -2.03 -11.75 19.48
C VAL A 453 -3.29 -12.50 19.86
N ALA A 454 -3.99 -12.06 20.92
CA ALA A 454 -5.26 -12.66 21.31
C ALA A 454 -6.31 -12.58 20.17
N TYR A 455 -6.42 -11.43 19.50
CA TYR A 455 -7.29 -11.28 18.32
C TYR A 455 -6.88 -12.19 17.15
N LEU A 456 -5.57 -12.35 16.89
CA LEU A 456 -5.08 -13.24 15.85
C LEU A 456 -5.30 -14.73 16.14
N ILE A 457 -5.32 -15.13 17.41
CA ILE A 457 -5.58 -16.52 17.82
C ILE A 457 -7.08 -16.80 17.85
N ALA A 458 -7.86 -15.86 18.38
CA ALA A 458 -9.31 -16.02 18.51
C ALA A 458 -10.04 -16.05 17.15
N ASP A 459 -9.39 -15.56 16.10
CA ASP A 459 -10.03 -15.28 14.83
C ASP A 459 -9.21 -15.79 13.63
N THR A 460 -9.86 -16.62 12.81
CA THR A 460 -9.28 -17.09 11.54
C THR A 460 -9.35 -16.03 10.41
N TYR A 461 -10.17 -14.99 10.60
CA TYR A 461 -10.31 -13.90 9.63
C TYR A 461 -9.10 -12.96 9.71
N ASN A 462 -8.16 -13.15 8.82
CA ASN A 462 -6.96 -12.32 8.71
C ASN A 462 -6.61 -12.05 7.24
N PRO A 463 -7.55 -11.52 6.44
CA PRO A 463 -7.27 -11.20 5.05
C PRO A 463 -6.30 -10.03 4.99
N PHE A 464 -5.53 -9.97 3.92
CA PHE A 464 -4.81 -8.78 3.54
C PHE A 464 -5.37 -8.29 2.20
N LEU A 465 -6.02 -7.12 2.22
CA LEU A 465 -6.78 -6.62 1.06
C LEU A 465 -5.90 -6.51 -0.20
N TYR A 466 -4.63 -6.14 -0.04
CA TYR A 466 -3.70 -6.01 -1.16
C TYR A 466 -3.33 -7.31 -1.89
N PHE A 467 -3.64 -8.48 -1.33
CA PHE A 467 -3.48 -9.74 -2.05
C PHE A 467 -4.64 -10.06 -2.99
N ARG A 468 -5.71 -9.28 -2.92
CA ARG A 468 -6.89 -9.46 -3.77
C ARG A 468 -6.78 -8.66 -5.09
N PHE A 469 -5.74 -7.84 -5.25
CA PHE A 469 -5.61 -6.88 -6.37
C PHE A 469 -4.36 -7.09 -7.21
#